data_095027ff61e762342c3ccbf1b3ff7bf3
#
_entry.id   095027ff61e762342c3ccbf1b3ff7bf3
#
_cell.length_a   1.000
_cell.length_b   1.000
_cell.length_c   1.000
_cell.angle_alpha   90.00
_cell.angle_beta   90.00
_cell.angle_gamma   90.00
#
_symmetry.space_group_name_H-M   'P 1'
#
loop_
_entity.id
_entity.type
_entity.pdbx_description
1 polymer ?
#
loop_
_entity_poly.entity_id
_entity_poly.type
_entity_poly.pdbx_seq_one_letter_code
_entity_poly.pdbx_strand_id
1 'polypeptide(L)'
;FPYTTLFRSHGHFDHIGGCAELKAAADAYAGEHGENPVKIYAGEAEKDFLRDTKSNLSKDMGRPVTVTADVYLKDGEELDLDGIRIKVLATPGHTAGGVSYYFPEGGFLICGDTLFQESVGRTDFPTGSMSTLVRSVREKLFSLPEDTIVYPGHGEPTSIGHEKKYNP
;
A
#
# COMPACT_ATOMS: atom_id res chain seq x y z
N PHE A 1 -21.75 6.11 -3.87
CA PHE A 1 -20.42 5.45 -3.85
C PHE A 1 -20.05 5.27 -2.40
N PRO A 2 -19.99 4.06 -1.87
CA PRO A 2 -19.50 3.86 -0.52
C PRO A 2 -17.99 4.02 -0.52
N TYR A 3 -17.46 5.19 -0.24
CA TYR A 3 -16.05 5.36 0.13
C TYR A 3 -15.89 4.83 1.56
N THR A 4 -15.92 3.50 1.70
CA THR A 4 -15.90 2.87 3.03
C THR A 4 -14.52 2.49 3.51
N THR A 5 -13.49 2.68 2.66
CA THR A 5 -12.15 2.16 2.96
C THR A 5 -11.03 3.05 2.42
N LEU A 6 -10.00 3.22 3.22
CA LEU A 6 -8.74 3.86 2.86
C LEU A 6 -7.60 2.86 3.01
N PHE A 7 -7.14 2.30 1.91
CA PHE A 7 -5.98 1.40 1.91
C PHE A 7 -4.68 2.16 1.93
N ARG A 8 -3.73 1.71 2.75
CA ARG A 8 -2.34 2.20 2.80
C ARG A 8 -1.39 1.07 2.48
N SER A 9 -0.58 1.25 1.44
CA SER A 9 0.45 0.29 1.07
C SER A 9 1.58 0.28 2.10
N HIS A 10 1.97 1.46 2.60
CA HIS A 10 2.98 1.67 3.63
C HIS A 10 2.83 3.04 4.29
N GLY A 11 3.67 3.33 5.28
CA GLY A 11 3.52 4.46 6.19
C GLY A 11 4.39 5.68 5.92
N HIS A 12 5.09 5.82 4.80
CA HIS A 12 5.83 7.05 4.52
C HIS A 12 4.91 8.26 4.39
N PHE A 13 5.44 9.44 4.73
CA PHE A 13 4.68 10.69 4.92
C PHE A 13 3.83 11.08 3.71
N ASP A 14 4.32 10.86 2.51
CA ASP A 14 3.64 11.17 1.24
C ASP A 14 2.47 10.24 0.93
N HIS A 15 2.46 9.04 1.52
CA HIS A 15 1.36 8.09 1.43
C HIS A 15 0.32 8.24 2.55
N ILE A 16 0.67 8.88 3.67
CA ILE A 16 -0.22 9.02 4.82
C ILE A 16 -0.58 10.48 5.17
N GLY A 17 0.10 11.45 4.57
CA GLY A 17 -0.01 12.86 4.93
C GLY A 17 -1.41 13.45 4.82
N GLY A 18 -2.25 12.93 3.95
CA GLY A 18 -3.66 13.35 3.79
C GLY A 18 -4.67 12.43 4.45
N CYS A 19 -4.24 11.39 5.20
CA CYS A 19 -5.16 10.39 5.76
C CYS A 19 -6.19 10.98 6.71
N ALA A 20 -5.78 11.87 7.59
CA ALA A 20 -6.67 12.42 8.63
C ALA A 20 -7.76 13.29 8.01
N GLU A 21 -7.38 14.18 7.09
CA GLU A 21 -8.32 15.06 6.39
C GLU A 21 -9.27 14.28 5.50
N LEU A 22 -8.75 13.29 4.75
CA LEU A 22 -9.58 12.45 3.89
C LEU A 22 -10.55 11.59 4.69
N LYS A 23 -10.09 11.00 5.82
CA LYS A 23 -10.97 10.25 6.71
C LYS A 23 -12.06 11.15 7.30
N ALA A 24 -11.71 12.33 7.78
CA ALA A 24 -12.68 13.25 8.37
C ALA A 24 -13.75 13.67 7.34
N ALA A 25 -13.34 13.99 6.10
CA ALA A 25 -14.29 14.35 5.04
C ALA A 25 -15.19 13.17 4.65
N ALA A 26 -14.64 11.97 4.54
CA ALA A 26 -15.37 10.76 4.20
C ALA A 26 -16.35 10.33 5.32
N ASP A 27 -15.94 10.45 6.59
CA ASP A 27 -16.80 10.16 7.75
C ASP A 27 -17.96 11.16 7.86
N ALA A 28 -17.72 12.44 7.55
CA ALA A 28 -18.79 13.46 7.50
C ALA A 28 -19.80 13.12 6.40
N TYR A 29 -19.32 12.78 5.21
CA TYR A 29 -20.20 12.35 4.11
C TYR A 29 -21.02 11.11 4.49
N ALA A 30 -20.38 10.09 5.05
CA ALA A 30 -21.03 8.86 5.49
C ALA A 30 -22.13 9.14 6.54
N GLY A 31 -21.85 10.02 7.51
CA GLY A 31 -22.82 10.43 8.53
C GLY A 31 -24.05 11.14 7.94
N GLU A 32 -23.86 12.01 6.94
CA GLU A 32 -24.97 12.70 6.25
C GLU A 32 -25.86 11.73 5.44
N HIS A 33 -25.31 10.60 4.98
CA HIS A 33 -25.98 9.62 4.13
C HIS A 33 -26.42 8.36 4.89
N GLY A 34 -26.19 8.30 6.22
CA GLY A 34 -26.53 7.12 7.03
C GLY A 34 -25.65 5.90 6.76
N GLU A 35 -24.44 6.13 6.24
CA GLU A 35 -23.45 5.10 5.95
C GLU A 35 -22.48 4.89 7.14
N ASN A 36 -21.73 3.80 7.11
CA ASN A 36 -20.72 3.53 8.14
C ASN A 36 -19.48 4.41 7.97
N PRO A 37 -18.80 4.77 9.08
CA PRO A 37 -17.53 5.49 9.03
C PRO A 37 -16.48 4.75 8.21
N VAL A 38 -15.65 5.51 7.50
CA VAL A 38 -14.58 4.99 6.66
C VAL A 38 -13.47 4.38 7.51
N LYS A 39 -13.01 3.19 7.12
CA LYS A 39 -11.91 2.49 7.81
C LYS A 39 -10.58 2.66 7.07
N ILE A 40 -9.51 2.83 7.84
CA ILE A 40 -8.13 2.80 7.34
C ILE A 40 -7.60 1.38 7.48
N TYR A 41 -7.10 0.81 6.39
CA TYR A 41 -6.47 -0.50 6.30
C TYR A 41 -4.98 -0.36 6.02
N ALA A 42 -4.14 -1.12 6.72
CA ALA A 42 -2.69 -1.16 6.51
C ALA A 42 -2.13 -2.54 6.84
N GLY A 43 -0.92 -2.84 6.40
CA GLY A 43 -0.23 -4.07 6.79
C GLY A 43 0.02 -4.15 8.30
N GLU A 44 -0.13 -5.34 8.90
CA GLU A 44 0.04 -5.53 10.35
C GLU A 44 1.43 -5.10 10.84
N ALA A 45 2.47 -5.42 10.09
CA ALA A 45 3.84 -5.07 10.44
C ALA A 45 4.15 -3.57 10.28
N GLU A 46 3.25 -2.77 9.67
CA GLU A 46 3.38 -1.32 9.53
C GLU A 46 2.87 -0.53 10.74
N LYS A 47 2.27 -1.20 11.72
CA LYS A 47 1.58 -0.59 12.85
C LYS A 47 2.42 0.43 13.62
N ASP A 48 3.64 0.07 13.99
CA ASP A 48 4.52 0.94 14.77
C ASP A 48 5.15 2.01 13.87
N PHE A 49 5.44 1.69 12.62
CA PHE A 49 5.98 2.61 11.63
C PHE A 49 5.02 3.77 11.34
N LEU A 50 3.73 3.51 11.19
CA LEU A 50 2.69 4.52 10.99
C LEU A 50 2.60 5.54 12.14
N ARG A 51 3.04 5.17 13.34
CA ARG A 51 2.97 5.98 14.57
C ARG A 51 4.27 6.71 14.89
N ASP A 52 5.37 6.34 14.26
CA ASP A 52 6.68 6.94 14.51
C ASP A 52 7.01 7.99 13.43
N THR A 53 6.87 9.26 13.79
CA THR A 53 7.12 10.40 12.88
C THR A 53 8.55 10.48 12.36
N LYS A 54 9.51 9.84 13.04
CA LYS A 54 10.89 9.76 12.60
C LYS A 54 11.05 8.67 11.53
N SER A 55 10.53 7.47 11.78
CA SER A 55 10.60 6.35 10.85
C SER A 55 9.81 6.62 9.57
N ASN A 56 8.62 7.22 9.68
CA ASN A 56 7.79 7.59 8.55
C ASN A 56 8.21 8.88 7.82
N LEU A 57 9.30 9.49 8.26
CA LEU A 57 9.95 10.69 7.70
C LEU A 57 9.16 11.99 7.82
N SER A 58 7.95 11.99 8.36
CA SER A 58 7.10 13.18 8.45
C SER A 58 7.70 14.28 9.32
N LYS A 59 8.47 13.90 10.36
CA LYS A 59 9.17 14.85 11.22
C LYS A 59 10.24 15.63 10.45
N ASP A 60 11.03 14.94 9.61
CA ASP A 60 12.12 15.56 8.86
C ASP A 60 11.60 16.46 7.73
N MET A 61 10.37 16.20 7.28
CA MET A 61 9.65 17.05 6.33
C MET A 61 8.96 18.27 7.00
N GLY A 62 9.16 18.47 8.32
CA GLY A 62 8.59 19.58 9.07
C GLY A 62 7.08 19.52 9.32
N ARG A 63 6.44 18.40 8.95
CA ARG A 63 4.99 18.18 9.13
C ARG A 63 4.74 16.81 9.76
N PRO A 64 4.96 16.66 11.07
CA PRO A 64 4.78 15.40 11.77
C PRO A 64 3.35 14.86 11.62
N VAL A 65 3.21 13.64 11.10
CA VAL A 65 1.93 12.96 10.90
C VAL A 65 2.03 11.55 11.47
N THR A 66 1.00 11.11 12.17
CA THR A 66 0.83 9.72 12.60
C THR A 66 -0.54 9.21 12.17
N VAL A 67 -0.61 7.93 11.83
CA VAL A 67 -1.85 7.25 11.47
C VAL A 67 -2.02 6.01 12.34
N THR A 68 -3.24 5.78 12.80
CA THR A 68 -3.66 4.50 13.39
C THR A 68 -4.65 3.87 12.42
N ALA A 69 -4.31 2.70 11.88
CA ALA A 69 -5.25 1.97 11.05
C ALA A 69 -6.35 1.33 11.91
N ASP A 70 -7.56 1.28 11.36
CA ASP A 70 -8.71 0.61 11.99
C ASP A 70 -8.61 -0.90 11.80
N VAL A 71 -7.98 -1.36 10.71
CA VAL A 71 -7.80 -2.77 10.38
C VAL A 71 -6.34 -3.01 9.95
N TYR A 72 -5.71 -4.00 10.57
CA TYR A 72 -4.36 -4.45 10.22
C TYR A 72 -4.44 -5.78 9.48
N LEU A 73 -3.88 -5.82 8.28
CA LEU A 73 -3.97 -6.91 7.31
C LEU A 73 -2.73 -7.79 7.36
N LYS A 74 -2.95 -9.11 7.16
CA LYS A 74 -1.88 -10.12 7.09
C LYS A 74 -1.63 -10.56 5.65
N ASP A 75 -0.46 -11.15 5.44
CA ASP A 75 -0.11 -11.75 4.15
C ASP A 75 -1.11 -12.84 3.74
N GLY A 76 -1.56 -12.80 2.50
CA GLY A 76 -2.50 -13.75 1.92
C GLY A 76 -3.95 -13.55 2.34
N GLU A 77 -4.26 -12.55 3.15
CA GLU A 77 -5.64 -12.24 3.53
C GLU A 77 -6.45 -11.81 2.29
N GLU A 78 -7.69 -12.27 2.23
CA GLU A 78 -8.62 -11.91 1.15
C GLU A 78 -9.76 -11.07 1.74
N LEU A 79 -10.06 -9.97 1.08
CA LEU A 79 -11.14 -9.06 1.43
C LEU A 79 -12.19 -9.11 0.34
N ASP A 80 -13.45 -9.01 0.75
CA ASP A 80 -14.58 -8.74 -0.15
C ASP A 80 -15.20 -7.39 0.26
N LEU A 81 -15.14 -6.44 -0.64
CA LEU A 81 -15.74 -5.12 -0.46
C LEU A 81 -16.85 -4.94 -1.50
N ASP A 82 -18.05 -5.28 -1.11
CA ASP A 82 -19.25 -5.19 -1.98
C ASP A 82 -19.08 -5.91 -3.33
N GLY A 83 -18.50 -7.12 -3.29
CA GLY A 83 -18.24 -7.95 -4.47
C GLY A 83 -16.90 -7.66 -5.17
N ILE A 84 -16.09 -6.73 -4.67
CA ILE A 84 -14.74 -6.51 -5.16
C ILE A 84 -13.78 -7.33 -4.28
N ARG A 85 -13.20 -8.38 -4.87
CA ARG A 85 -12.21 -9.20 -4.18
C ARG A 85 -10.82 -8.56 -4.25
N ILE A 86 -10.15 -8.52 -3.10
CA ILE A 86 -8.81 -7.97 -2.96
C ILE A 86 -7.96 -9.01 -2.22
N LYS A 87 -6.84 -9.38 -2.79
CA LYS A 87 -5.84 -10.21 -2.12
C LYS A 87 -4.70 -9.35 -1.61
N VAL A 88 -4.41 -9.47 -0.32
CA VAL A 88 -3.31 -8.77 0.34
C VAL A 88 -2.02 -9.58 0.18
N LEU A 89 -0.99 -8.95 -0.34
CA LEU A 89 0.34 -9.52 -0.48
C LEU A 89 1.30 -8.72 0.40
N ALA A 90 1.88 -9.32 1.43
CA ALA A 90 2.97 -8.67 2.14
C ALA A 90 4.19 -8.55 1.22
N THR A 91 4.63 -7.32 0.99
CA THR A 91 5.76 -6.98 0.12
C THR A 91 6.77 -6.11 0.87
N PRO A 92 7.38 -6.66 1.95
CA PRO A 92 8.36 -5.93 2.73
C PRO A 92 9.63 -5.63 1.91
N GLY A 93 10.33 -4.57 2.33
CA GLY A 93 11.64 -4.23 1.80
C GLY A 93 11.83 -2.75 1.51
N HIS A 94 10.84 -2.03 1.01
CA HIS A 94 10.81 -0.57 1.04
C HIS A 94 10.54 -0.08 2.47
N THR A 95 9.52 -0.63 3.12
CA THR A 95 9.33 -0.65 4.57
C THR A 95 9.18 -2.10 5.06
N ALA A 96 9.29 -2.35 6.36
CA ALA A 96 9.16 -3.70 6.90
C ALA A 96 7.72 -4.24 6.84
N GLY A 97 6.72 -3.37 6.81
CA GLY A 97 5.31 -3.74 6.82
C GLY A 97 4.57 -3.41 5.51
N GLY A 98 5.31 -3.08 4.44
CA GLY A 98 4.72 -2.77 3.14
C GLY A 98 3.84 -3.91 2.61
N VAL A 99 2.70 -3.53 2.02
CA VAL A 99 1.73 -4.46 1.41
C VAL A 99 1.34 -3.98 0.02
N SER A 100 1.01 -4.94 -0.83
CA SER A 100 0.43 -4.72 -2.15
C SER A 100 -0.98 -5.30 -2.18
N TYR A 101 -1.87 -4.67 -2.94
CA TYR A 101 -3.27 -5.05 -3.08
C TYR A 101 -3.53 -5.55 -4.49
N TYR A 102 -3.79 -6.84 -4.64
CA TYR A 102 -4.09 -7.48 -5.92
C TYR A 102 -5.59 -7.63 -6.11
N PHE A 103 -6.09 -7.20 -7.25
CA PHE A 103 -7.49 -7.25 -7.66
C PHE A 103 -7.65 -8.27 -8.79
N PRO A 104 -7.94 -9.55 -8.50
CA PRO A 104 -7.91 -10.62 -9.49
C PRO A 104 -8.92 -10.43 -10.63
N GLU A 105 -10.14 -9.98 -10.34
CA GLU A 105 -11.16 -9.72 -11.36
C GLU A 105 -10.85 -8.51 -12.24
N GLY A 106 -10.16 -7.51 -11.66
CA GLY A 106 -9.74 -6.31 -12.38
C GLY A 106 -8.45 -6.49 -13.16
N GLY A 107 -7.68 -7.57 -12.88
CA GLY A 107 -6.39 -7.81 -13.50
C GLY A 107 -5.35 -6.76 -13.18
N PHE A 108 -5.38 -6.17 -11.97
CA PHE A 108 -4.42 -5.16 -11.59
C PHE A 108 -3.92 -5.29 -10.13
N LEU A 109 -2.80 -4.64 -9.89
CA LEU A 109 -2.09 -4.57 -8.61
C LEU A 109 -1.82 -3.12 -8.24
N ILE A 110 -2.08 -2.74 -6.99
CA ILE A 110 -1.59 -1.49 -6.39
C ILE A 110 -0.47 -1.86 -5.43
N CYS A 111 0.77 -1.51 -5.73
CA CYS A 111 1.93 -2.01 -4.99
C CYS A 111 2.67 -0.97 -4.14
N GLY A 112 2.18 0.30 -4.11
CA GLY A 112 2.94 1.36 -3.45
C GLY A 112 4.37 1.42 -3.99
N ASP A 113 5.33 1.56 -3.10
CA ASP A 113 6.74 1.74 -3.47
C ASP A 113 7.52 0.40 -3.49
N THR A 114 6.88 -0.65 -4.00
CA THR A 114 7.50 -1.97 -4.13
C THR A 114 8.11 -2.17 -5.50
N LEU A 115 7.32 -2.01 -6.57
CA LEU A 115 7.73 -2.25 -7.95
C LEU A 115 7.37 -1.05 -8.82
N PHE A 116 8.36 -0.51 -9.53
CA PHE A 116 8.20 0.57 -10.49
C PHE A 116 8.52 0.10 -11.90
N GLN A 117 8.19 0.91 -12.91
CA GLN A 117 8.62 0.61 -14.27
C GLN A 117 10.15 0.56 -14.35
N GLU A 118 10.67 -0.63 -14.68
CA GLU A 118 12.10 -0.93 -14.82
C GLU A 118 12.93 -0.56 -13.56
N SER A 119 12.30 -0.58 -12.38
CA SER A 119 12.95 -0.23 -11.11
C SER A 119 12.19 -0.82 -9.92
N VAL A 120 12.72 -0.61 -8.73
CA VAL A 120 12.08 -0.95 -7.45
C VAL A 120 12.19 0.22 -6.47
N GLY A 121 11.40 0.17 -5.42
CA GLY A 121 11.46 1.17 -4.36
C GLY A 121 12.83 1.27 -3.69
N ARG A 122 13.16 2.43 -3.18
CA ARG A 122 14.40 2.64 -2.40
C ARG A 122 14.33 1.91 -1.08
N THR A 123 15.50 1.56 -0.55
CA THR A 123 15.61 0.76 0.68
C THR A 123 16.60 1.31 1.70
N ASP A 124 17.01 2.58 1.52
CA ASP A 124 17.97 3.29 2.37
C ASP A 124 17.30 4.08 3.51
N PHE A 125 15.98 4.03 3.62
CA PHE A 125 15.22 4.60 4.72
C PHE A 125 15.03 3.59 5.88
N PRO A 126 14.59 4.04 7.06
CA PRO A 126 14.34 3.16 8.20
C PRO A 126 13.49 1.95 7.83
N THR A 127 13.92 0.77 8.30
CA THR A 127 13.33 -0.54 8.02
C THR A 127 13.50 -1.07 6.58
N GLY A 128 14.14 -0.32 5.69
CA GLY A 128 14.40 -0.73 4.30
C GLY A 128 15.41 -1.87 4.19
N SER A 129 15.23 -2.74 3.18
CA SER A 129 16.12 -3.87 2.89
C SER A 129 16.01 -4.28 1.42
N MET A 130 17.03 -4.04 0.63
CA MET A 130 17.06 -4.38 -0.80
C MET A 130 16.88 -5.89 -1.03
N SER A 131 17.56 -6.72 -0.27
CA SER A 131 17.43 -8.18 -0.43
C SER A 131 16.02 -8.69 -0.14
N THR A 132 15.35 -8.07 0.83
CA THR A 132 13.96 -8.39 1.16
C THR A 132 13.01 -7.88 0.07
N LEU A 133 13.23 -6.67 -0.45
CA LEU A 133 12.42 -6.09 -1.52
C LEU A 133 12.49 -6.93 -2.81
N VAL A 134 13.69 -7.28 -3.24
CA VAL A 134 13.89 -8.14 -4.42
C VAL A 134 13.21 -9.49 -4.25
N ARG A 135 13.28 -10.09 -3.06
CA ARG A 135 12.57 -11.33 -2.75
C ARG A 135 11.05 -11.16 -2.83
N SER A 136 10.51 -10.06 -2.26
CA SER A 136 9.08 -9.75 -2.34
C SER A 136 8.61 -9.62 -3.79
N VAL A 137 9.36 -8.91 -4.64
CA VAL A 137 9.05 -8.79 -6.06
C VAL A 137 9.08 -10.15 -6.76
N ARG A 138 10.15 -10.92 -6.60
CA ARG A 138 10.31 -12.20 -7.30
C ARG A 138 9.33 -13.28 -6.86
N GLU A 139 9.12 -13.43 -5.55
CA GLU A 139 8.33 -14.53 -5.00
C GLU A 139 6.83 -14.20 -4.96
N LYS A 140 6.46 -12.92 -4.77
CA LYS A 140 5.06 -12.50 -4.64
C LYS A 140 4.53 -11.88 -5.94
N LEU A 141 5.15 -10.81 -6.42
CA LEU A 141 4.60 -10.05 -7.55
C LEU A 141 4.80 -10.78 -8.87
N PHE A 142 5.98 -11.36 -9.11
CA PHE A 142 6.25 -12.11 -10.33
C PHE A 142 5.54 -13.48 -10.39
N SER A 143 4.86 -13.91 -9.32
CA SER A 143 3.96 -15.07 -9.37
C SER A 143 2.58 -14.75 -9.96
N LEU A 144 2.24 -13.46 -10.09
CA LEU A 144 0.98 -13.01 -10.68
C LEU A 144 0.97 -13.21 -12.20
N PRO A 145 -0.23 -13.25 -12.84
CA PRO A 145 -0.37 -13.30 -14.31
C PRO A 145 0.40 -12.17 -14.99
N GLU A 146 0.97 -12.45 -16.15
CA GLU A 146 1.85 -11.49 -16.85
C GLU A 146 1.10 -10.26 -17.39
N ASP A 147 -0.18 -10.38 -17.66
CA ASP A 147 -1.07 -9.29 -18.06
C ASP A 147 -1.57 -8.41 -16.91
N THR A 148 -1.20 -8.75 -15.65
CA THR A 148 -1.54 -7.91 -14.50
C THR A 148 -0.91 -6.53 -14.64
N ILE A 149 -1.75 -5.50 -14.65
CA ILE A 149 -1.30 -4.10 -14.66
C ILE A 149 -0.84 -3.71 -13.26
N VAL A 150 0.30 -3.05 -13.15
CA VAL A 150 0.88 -2.60 -11.89
C VAL A 150 0.74 -1.09 -11.77
N TYR A 151 0.08 -0.65 -10.72
CA TYR A 151 -0.02 0.76 -10.32
C TYR A 151 0.91 1.03 -9.14
N PRO A 152 2.06 1.67 -9.36
CA PRO A 152 3.00 2.01 -8.31
C PRO A 152 2.56 3.24 -7.51
N GLY A 153 3.27 3.54 -6.41
CA GLY A 153 3.07 4.77 -5.65
C GLY A 153 3.56 6.01 -6.40
N HIS A 154 4.59 5.84 -7.23
CA HIS A 154 5.20 6.89 -8.03
C HIS A 154 5.49 6.39 -9.46
N GLY A 155 5.51 7.33 -10.41
CA GLY A 155 5.83 7.04 -11.81
C GLY A 155 4.66 6.45 -12.60
N GLU A 156 4.99 5.88 -13.74
CA GLU A 156 4.01 5.36 -14.70
C GLU A 156 3.58 3.92 -14.36
N PRO A 157 2.35 3.52 -14.73
CA PRO A 157 1.94 2.13 -14.66
C PRO A 157 2.80 1.23 -15.54
N THR A 158 2.93 -0.04 -15.12
CA THR A 158 3.62 -1.08 -15.89
C THR A 158 2.82 -2.39 -15.87
N SER A 159 3.42 -3.50 -16.23
CA SER A 159 2.80 -4.83 -16.11
C SER A 159 3.80 -5.86 -15.57
N ILE A 160 3.29 -6.91 -14.95
CA ILE A 160 4.12 -8.00 -14.44
C ILE A 160 4.97 -8.62 -15.55
N GLY A 161 4.42 -8.82 -16.74
CA GLY A 161 5.16 -9.37 -17.89
C GLY A 161 6.27 -8.46 -18.38
N HIS A 162 6.07 -7.12 -18.38
CA HIS A 162 7.11 -6.16 -18.71
C HIS A 162 8.27 -6.23 -17.69
N GLU A 163 7.91 -6.20 -16.40
CA GLU A 163 8.90 -6.16 -15.34
C GLU A 163 9.70 -7.46 -15.20
N LYS A 164 9.10 -8.62 -15.43
CA LYS A 164 9.83 -9.89 -15.51
C LYS A 164 10.92 -9.89 -16.57
N LYS A 165 10.74 -9.13 -17.63
CA LYS A 165 11.63 -9.12 -18.78
C LYS A 165 12.67 -8.01 -18.73
N TYR A 166 12.32 -6.85 -18.19
CA TYR A 166 13.14 -5.65 -18.31
C TYR A 166 13.58 -5.04 -16.98
N ASN A 167 12.99 -5.44 -15.85
CA ASN A 167 13.44 -4.95 -14.54
C ASN A 167 14.82 -5.53 -14.23
N PRO A 168 15.83 -4.70 -13.86
CA PRO A 168 17.21 -5.13 -13.66
C PRO A 168 17.45 -6.06 -12.47
#